data_107a7674bbe0afffb584534cda1f3240
#
_entry.id   107a7674bbe0afffb584534cda1f3240
#
_cell.length_a   1.000
_cell.length_b   1.000
_cell.length_c   1.000
_cell.angle_alpha   90.00
_cell.angle_beta   90.00
_cell.angle_gamma   90.00
#
_symmetry.space_group_name_H-M   'P 1'
#
loop_
_entity.id
_entity.type
_entity.pdbx_description
1 polymer ?
#
loop_
_entity_poly.entity_id
_entity_poly.type
_entity_poly.pdbx_seq_one_letter_code
_entity_poly.pdbx_strand_id
1 'polypeptide(L)'
;MIGLQTALVMLLFLVAVASGLVFFRYAQDIAAARAAVSEGAQIAPTAVGPLEYGETGSGTPLLSIHGAGGGYDQGLAIAADLVGGGFRIIAPSRFGYLGTAVPADPTPDAQADAHAALLDALQVDKAIVVGISAGARSAIALARRHSQRVSALILI
;
A
#
# COMPACT_ATOMS: atom_id res chain seq x y z
N MET A 1 51.86 -26.27 1.27
CA MET A 1 50.56 -26.56 1.96
C MET A 1 50.13 -25.32 2.71
N ILE A 2 48.97 -24.79 2.41
CA ILE A 2 48.40 -23.67 3.14
C ILE A 2 48.04 -24.18 4.53
N GLY A 3 48.56 -23.56 5.60
CA GLY A 3 48.25 -23.96 6.96
C GLY A 3 46.75 -23.73 7.29
N LEU A 4 46.22 -24.54 8.22
CA LEU A 4 44.78 -24.45 8.64
C LEU A 4 44.39 -23.04 9.06
N GLN A 5 45.27 -22.30 9.72
CA GLN A 5 45.05 -20.90 10.12
C GLN A 5 44.86 -19.97 8.91
N THR A 6 45.69 -20.12 7.88
CA THR A 6 45.60 -19.33 6.65
C THR A 6 44.27 -19.61 5.92
N ALA A 7 43.91 -20.90 5.84
CA ALA A 7 42.62 -21.29 5.23
C ALA A 7 41.43 -20.69 5.99
N LEU A 8 41.47 -20.69 7.34
CA LEU A 8 40.42 -20.10 8.17
C LEU A 8 40.33 -18.58 7.97
N VAL A 9 41.45 -17.88 7.94
CA VAL A 9 41.47 -16.42 7.70
C VAL A 9 40.93 -16.10 6.31
N MET A 10 41.32 -16.85 5.29
CA MET A 10 40.75 -16.65 3.94
C MET A 10 39.25 -16.90 3.88
N LEU A 11 38.75 -17.93 4.56
CA LEU A 11 37.31 -18.21 4.65
C LEU A 11 36.58 -17.06 5.33
N LEU A 12 37.07 -16.59 6.48
CA LEU A 12 36.46 -15.47 7.19
C LEU A 12 36.46 -14.19 6.36
N PHE A 13 37.54 -13.94 5.63
CA PHE A 13 37.59 -12.79 4.70
C PHE A 13 36.58 -12.92 3.58
N LEU A 14 36.43 -14.08 2.95
CA LEU A 14 35.43 -14.33 1.91
C LEU A 14 34.02 -14.17 2.43
N VAL A 15 33.73 -14.68 3.63
CA VAL A 15 32.43 -14.53 4.29
C VAL A 15 32.16 -13.05 4.56
N ALA A 16 33.12 -12.29 5.07
CA ALA A 16 32.95 -10.86 5.32
C ALA A 16 32.68 -10.08 4.04
N VAL A 17 33.41 -10.37 2.96
CA VAL A 17 33.20 -9.73 1.65
C VAL A 17 31.81 -10.09 1.09
N ALA A 18 31.44 -11.37 1.13
CA ALA A 18 30.11 -11.81 0.66
C ALA A 18 28.99 -11.14 1.46
N SER A 19 29.13 -11.09 2.79
CA SER A 19 28.14 -10.41 3.65
C SER A 19 28.06 -8.91 3.35
N GLY A 20 29.20 -8.27 3.12
CA GLY A 20 29.25 -6.86 2.72
C GLY A 20 28.55 -6.59 1.39
N LEU A 21 28.76 -7.46 0.40
CA LEU A 21 28.10 -7.36 -0.90
C LEU A 21 26.57 -7.56 -0.79
N VAL A 22 26.13 -8.55 -0.01
CA VAL A 22 24.71 -8.80 0.23
C VAL A 22 24.08 -7.60 0.92
N PHE A 23 24.70 -7.06 1.96
CA PHE A 23 24.21 -5.88 2.67
C PHE A 23 24.14 -4.66 1.75
N PHE A 24 25.15 -4.44 0.92
CA PHE A 24 25.17 -3.33 -0.02
C PHE A 24 24.03 -3.42 -1.04
N ARG A 25 23.83 -4.62 -1.63
CA ARG A 25 22.70 -4.86 -2.55
C ARG A 25 21.37 -4.66 -1.87
N TYR A 26 21.17 -5.22 -0.68
CA TYR A 26 19.97 -5.02 0.11
C TYR A 26 19.68 -3.53 0.37
N ALA A 27 20.70 -2.75 0.75
CA ALA A 27 20.53 -1.32 1.00
C ALA A 27 20.12 -0.56 -0.28
N GLN A 28 20.68 -0.92 -1.43
CA GLN A 28 20.30 -0.35 -2.73
C GLN A 28 18.86 -0.70 -3.10
N ASP A 29 18.48 -1.98 -2.96
CA ASP A 29 17.14 -2.45 -3.30
C ASP A 29 16.06 -1.78 -2.41
N ILE A 30 16.34 -1.62 -1.11
CA ILE A 30 15.44 -0.90 -0.19
C ILE A 30 15.35 0.59 -0.55
N ALA A 31 16.46 1.22 -0.92
CA ALA A 31 16.44 2.63 -1.34
C ALA A 31 15.63 2.82 -2.63
N ALA A 32 15.82 1.95 -3.61
CA ALA A 32 15.08 1.95 -4.86
C ALA A 32 13.57 1.70 -4.63
N ALA A 33 13.22 0.72 -3.79
CA ALA A 33 11.82 0.44 -3.45
C ALA A 33 11.15 1.63 -2.76
N ARG A 34 11.83 2.29 -1.81
CA ARG A 34 11.32 3.50 -1.15
C ARG A 34 11.12 4.66 -2.14
N ALA A 35 12.04 4.86 -3.06
CA ALA A 35 11.92 5.89 -4.10
C ALA A 35 10.71 5.62 -4.99
N ALA A 36 10.56 4.39 -5.49
CA ALA A 36 9.45 3.99 -6.35
C ALA A 36 8.08 4.18 -5.68
N VAL A 37 7.97 3.84 -4.38
CA VAL A 37 6.74 4.06 -3.62
C VAL A 37 6.46 5.56 -3.41
N SER A 38 7.49 6.41 -3.31
CA SER A 38 7.29 7.85 -3.11
C SER A 38 6.85 8.58 -4.38
N GLU A 39 7.24 8.12 -5.57
CA GLU A 39 6.95 8.80 -6.85
C GLU A 39 5.46 8.81 -7.22
N GLY A 40 4.71 7.78 -6.85
CA GLY A 40 3.28 7.66 -7.16
C GLY A 40 2.35 8.15 -6.05
N ALA A 41 2.90 8.55 -4.91
CA ALA A 41 2.12 8.97 -3.74
C ALA A 41 1.51 10.36 -3.92
N GLN A 42 0.25 10.49 -3.56
CA GLN A 42 -0.48 11.75 -3.44
C GLN A 42 -1.03 11.88 -2.03
N ILE A 43 -1.18 13.11 -1.54
CA ILE A 43 -1.80 13.39 -0.25
C ILE A 43 -3.11 14.14 -0.45
N ALA A 44 -4.21 13.54 -0.05
CA ALA A 44 -5.52 14.19 -0.02
C ALA A 44 -5.72 14.87 1.35
N PRO A 45 -5.99 16.17 1.41
CA PRO A 45 -6.47 16.82 2.62
C PRO A 45 -7.93 16.40 2.85
N THR A 46 -8.17 15.60 3.88
CA THR A 46 -9.53 15.12 4.20
C THR A 46 -10.01 15.67 5.54
N ALA A 47 -11.32 15.56 5.81
CA ALA A 47 -11.91 15.98 7.07
C ALA A 47 -11.37 15.19 8.29
N VAL A 48 -10.79 14.02 8.08
CA VAL A 48 -10.21 13.17 9.14
C VAL A 48 -8.68 13.26 9.20
N GLY A 49 -8.08 14.19 8.45
CA GLY A 49 -6.65 14.39 8.34
C GLY A 49 -6.11 14.03 6.95
N PRO A 50 -4.81 14.24 6.71
CA PRO A 50 -4.21 13.92 5.43
C PRO A 50 -4.14 12.41 5.22
N LEU A 51 -4.56 11.95 4.04
CA LEU A 51 -4.51 10.55 3.63
C LEU A 51 -3.65 10.42 2.39
N GLU A 52 -2.71 9.49 2.43
CA GLU A 52 -1.93 9.12 1.26
C GLU A 52 -2.73 8.15 0.38
N TYR A 53 -2.64 8.35 -0.91
CA TYR A 53 -3.24 7.49 -1.92
C TYR A 53 -2.45 7.52 -3.22
N GLY A 54 -2.68 6.53 -4.07
CA GLY A 54 -2.29 6.54 -5.47
C GLY A 54 -3.51 6.43 -6.36
N GLU A 55 -3.37 6.90 -7.60
CA GLU A 55 -4.46 6.88 -8.60
C GLU A 55 -3.92 6.53 -9.97
N THR A 56 -4.69 5.74 -10.73
CA THR A 56 -4.38 5.44 -12.14
C THR A 56 -5.64 5.17 -12.95
N GLY A 57 -5.52 5.32 -14.26
CA GLY A 57 -6.61 5.07 -15.19
C GLY A 57 -7.70 6.15 -15.19
N SER A 58 -8.79 5.87 -15.88
CA SER A 58 -9.95 6.78 -15.98
C SER A 58 -11.23 5.98 -16.23
N GLY A 59 -12.39 6.55 -15.88
CA GLY A 59 -13.70 5.92 -16.08
C GLY A 59 -14.39 5.60 -14.77
N THR A 60 -14.95 4.38 -14.61
CA THR A 60 -15.70 3.99 -13.42
C THR A 60 -14.83 3.99 -12.18
N PRO A 61 -15.19 4.72 -11.08
CA PRO A 61 -14.40 4.75 -9.86
C PRO A 61 -14.32 3.38 -9.18
N LEU A 62 -13.10 2.97 -8.83
CA LEU A 62 -12.79 1.74 -8.11
C LEU A 62 -11.86 2.08 -6.94
N LEU A 63 -12.32 1.87 -5.71
CA LEU A 63 -11.54 2.03 -4.50
C LEU A 63 -10.90 0.68 -4.14
N SER A 64 -9.57 0.59 -4.23
CA SER A 64 -8.81 -0.61 -3.92
C SER A 64 -8.12 -0.50 -2.57
N ILE A 65 -8.57 -1.24 -1.59
CA ILE A 65 -8.09 -1.21 -0.21
C ILE A 65 -7.11 -2.37 0.01
N HIS A 66 -5.83 -2.04 0.15
CA HIS A 66 -4.72 -2.99 0.21
C HIS A 66 -4.73 -3.92 1.44
N GLY A 67 -4.01 -5.04 1.35
CA GLY A 67 -3.79 -6.01 2.42
C GLY A 67 -2.71 -5.59 3.44
N ALA A 68 -2.12 -6.57 4.13
CA ALA A 68 -1.10 -6.32 5.15
C ALA A 68 0.30 -6.06 4.58
N GLY A 69 0.56 -6.41 3.32
CA GLY A 69 1.91 -6.44 2.74
C GLY A 69 2.35 -5.16 2.03
N GLY A 70 1.51 -4.13 1.93
CA GLY A 70 1.86 -2.91 1.19
C GLY A 70 0.98 -1.73 1.57
N GLY A 71 1.06 -0.66 0.79
CA GLY A 71 0.23 0.54 0.90
C GLY A 71 -0.60 0.75 -0.37
N TYR A 72 -0.75 2.00 -0.80
CA TYR A 72 -1.46 2.35 -2.02
C TYR A 72 -0.90 1.63 -3.26
N ASP A 73 0.40 1.43 -3.33
CA ASP A 73 1.14 0.75 -4.39
C ASP A 73 0.63 -0.69 -4.60
N GLN A 74 0.46 -1.45 -3.50
CA GLN A 74 -0.14 -2.79 -3.56
C GLN A 74 -1.60 -2.74 -4.03
N GLY A 75 -2.36 -1.76 -3.53
CA GLY A 75 -3.75 -1.56 -3.95
C GLY A 75 -3.88 -1.29 -5.44
N LEU A 76 -3.04 -0.41 -6.00
CA LEU A 76 -2.99 -0.12 -7.43
C LEU A 76 -2.62 -1.34 -8.25
N ALA A 77 -1.51 -2.02 -7.89
CA ALA A 77 -1.00 -3.16 -8.64
C ALA A 77 -2.05 -4.29 -8.73
N ILE A 78 -2.62 -4.70 -7.60
CA ILE A 78 -3.61 -5.79 -7.56
C ILE A 78 -4.88 -5.40 -8.31
N ALA A 79 -5.36 -4.15 -8.16
CA ALA A 79 -6.56 -3.73 -8.88
C ALA A 79 -6.32 -3.65 -10.40
N ALA A 80 -5.16 -3.17 -10.84
CA ALA A 80 -4.82 -3.13 -12.25
C ALA A 80 -4.77 -4.53 -12.90
N ASP A 81 -4.31 -5.54 -12.15
CA ASP A 81 -4.30 -6.94 -12.60
C ASP A 81 -5.71 -7.57 -12.63
N LEU A 82 -6.63 -7.09 -11.76
CA LEU A 82 -8.00 -7.63 -11.68
C LEU A 82 -8.92 -7.05 -12.74
N VAL A 83 -8.73 -5.80 -13.12
CA VAL A 83 -9.65 -5.09 -14.05
C VAL A 83 -8.89 -4.66 -15.30
N GLY A 84 -9.58 -4.70 -16.42
CA GLY A 84 -9.08 -4.11 -17.67
C GLY A 84 -9.20 -2.58 -17.67
N GLY A 85 -9.17 -1.96 -18.85
CA GLY A 85 -9.38 -0.54 -19.00
C GLY A 85 -10.80 -0.08 -18.60
N GLY A 86 -10.99 1.25 -18.48
CA GLY A 86 -12.29 1.87 -18.18
C GLY A 86 -12.57 2.07 -16.68
N PHE A 87 -11.57 1.90 -15.83
CA PHE A 87 -11.67 2.18 -14.40
C PHE A 87 -10.70 3.28 -13.97
N ARG A 88 -11.17 4.17 -13.09
CA ARG A 88 -10.37 5.09 -12.30
C ARG A 88 -10.06 4.40 -10.98
N ILE A 89 -8.88 3.81 -10.87
CA ILE A 89 -8.45 3.08 -9.67
C ILE A 89 -7.87 4.07 -8.67
N ILE A 90 -8.44 4.09 -7.47
CA ILE A 90 -8.02 4.90 -6.33
C ILE A 90 -7.61 3.93 -5.23
N ALA A 91 -6.38 3.99 -4.76
CA ALA A 91 -5.86 3.11 -3.73
C ALA A 91 -5.31 3.94 -2.56
N PRO A 92 -6.00 3.98 -1.40
CA PRO A 92 -5.47 4.62 -0.20
C PRO A 92 -4.42 3.77 0.49
N SER A 93 -3.42 4.40 1.11
CA SER A 93 -2.65 3.78 2.19
C SER A 93 -3.49 3.78 3.45
N ARG A 94 -3.73 2.59 4.04
CA ARG A 94 -4.48 2.47 5.30
C ARG A 94 -3.69 3.09 6.46
N PHE A 95 -4.35 3.30 7.59
CA PHE A 95 -3.72 3.83 8.81
C PHE A 95 -2.44 3.07 9.18
N GLY A 96 -1.35 3.80 9.39
CA GLY A 96 -0.03 3.27 9.74
C GLY A 96 0.76 2.70 8.57
N TYR A 97 0.27 2.85 7.33
CA TYR A 97 1.00 2.45 6.13
C TYR A 97 1.49 3.68 5.38
N LEU A 98 2.75 3.62 4.96
CA LEU A 98 3.44 4.66 4.18
C LEU A 98 3.21 6.07 4.76
N GLY A 99 2.65 7.01 4.00
CA GLY A 99 2.43 8.40 4.40
C GLY A 99 1.14 8.66 5.20
N THR A 100 0.31 7.63 5.46
CA THR A 100 -0.90 7.79 6.27
C THR A 100 -0.65 7.51 7.74
N ALA A 101 -0.84 8.52 8.60
CA ALA A 101 -0.63 8.38 10.04
C ALA A 101 -1.65 7.43 10.70
N VAL A 102 -1.29 6.92 11.89
CA VAL A 102 -2.22 6.19 12.76
C VAL A 102 -3.00 7.21 13.61
N PRO A 103 -4.34 7.28 13.52
CA PRO A 103 -5.13 8.15 14.38
C PRO A 103 -5.20 7.61 15.82
N ALA A 104 -5.78 8.39 16.73
CA ALA A 104 -5.96 7.98 18.12
C ALA A 104 -6.89 6.76 18.26
N ASP A 105 -7.86 6.60 17.35
CA ASP A 105 -8.78 5.45 17.29
C ASP A 105 -8.66 4.74 15.93
N PRO A 106 -7.74 3.77 15.76
CA PRO A 106 -7.50 3.10 14.47
C PRO A 106 -8.43 1.89 14.24
N THR A 107 -9.70 2.03 14.49
CA THR A 107 -10.70 0.97 14.28
C THR A 107 -11.03 0.76 12.80
N PRO A 108 -11.59 -0.40 12.41
CA PRO A 108 -12.10 -0.59 11.06
C PRO A 108 -13.19 0.41 10.68
N ASP A 109 -13.99 0.88 11.63
CA ASP A 109 -15.04 1.88 11.41
C ASP A 109 -14.40 3.26 11.15
N ALA A 110 -13.41 3.68 11.93
CA ALA A 110 -12.65 4.91 11.66
C ALA A 110 -11.91 4.85 10.30
N GLN A 111 -11.36 3.68 9.94
CA GLN A 111 -10.75 3.50 8.63
C GLN A 111 -11.78 3.60 7.49
N ALA A 112 -13.00 3.12 7.70
CA ALA A 112 -14.10 3.27 6.74
C ALA A 112 -14.50 4.75 6.57
N ASP A 113 -14.59 5.49 7.67
CA ASP A 113 -14.86 6.93 7.64
C ASP A 113 -13.74 7.68 6.88
N ALA A 114 -12.49 7.28 7.04
CA ALA A 114 -11.37 7.82 6.28
C ALA A 114 -11.47 7.50 4.78
N HIS A 115 -11.88 6.30 4.40
CA HIS A 115 -12.12 5.96 2.99
C HIS A 115 -13.25 6.80 2.39
N ALA A 116 -14.35 7.03 3.12
CA ALA A 116 -15.42 7.90 2.68
C ALA A 116 -14.94 9.35 2.51
N ALA A 117 -14.17 9.87 3.49
CA ALA A 117 -13.58 11.20 3.42
C ALA A 117 -12.60 11.38 2.25
N LEU A 118 -11.86 10.32 1.89
CA LEU A 118 -11.02 10.33 0.69
C LEU A 118 -11.86 10.46 -0.58
N LEU A 119 -12.95 9.69 -0.71
CA LEU A 119 -13.87 9.79 -1.84
C LEU A 119 -14.47 11.20 -1.94
N ASP A 120 -14.81 11.83 -0.81
CA ASP A 120 -15.27 13.22 -0.78
C ASP A 120 -14.21 14.20 -1.29
N ALA A 121 -12.98 14.09 -0.81
CA ALA A 121 -11.87 14.94 -1.22
C ALA A 121 -11.56 14.81 -2.73
N LEU A 122 -11.79 13.63 -3.30
CA LEU A 122 -11.59 13.33 -4.73
C LEU A 122 -12.85 13.57 -5.58
N GLN A 123 -13.93 14.09 -5.00
CA GLN A 123 -15.21 14.35 -5.67
C GLN A 123 -15.80 13.09 -6.32
N VAL A 124 -15.68 11.95 -5.64
CA VAL A 124 -16.21 10.66 -6.08
C VAL A 124 -17.44 10.32 -5.25
N ASP A 125 -18.61 10.38 -5.83
CA ASP A 125 -19.86 10.10 -5.13
C ASP A 125 -20.00 8.63 -4.74
N LYS A 126 -19.61 7.72 -5.65
CA LYS A 126 -19.78 6.28 -5.48
C LYS A 126 -18.68 5.50 -6.20
N ALA A 127 -18.20 4.42 -5.59
CA ALA A 127 -17.17 3.57 -6.17
C ALA A 127 -17.50 2.08 -6.02
N ILE A 128 -16.94 1.27 -6.91
CA ILE A 128 -16.75 -0.16 -6.66
C ILE A 128 -15.65 -0.27 -5.59
N VAL A 129 -15.86 -1.08 -4.56
CA VAL A 129 -14.90 -1.24 -3.47
C VAL A 129 -14.30 -2.64 -3.53
N VAL A 130 -12.98 -2.71 -3.61
CA VAL A 130 -12.20 -3.95 -3.54
C VAL A 130 -11.47 -3.98 -2.21
N GLY A 131 -11.76 -4.96 -1.37
CA GLY A 131 -11.07 -5.19 -0.09
C GLY A 131 -10.14 -6.39 -0.20
N ILE A 132 -8.82 -6.15 -0.13
CA ILE A 132 -7.79 -7.17 -0.32
C ILE A 132 -7.35 -7.69 1.04
N SER A 133 -7.56 -8.99 1.35
CA SER A 133 -7.08 -9.64 2.58
C SER A 133 -7.41 -8.81 3.84
N ALA A 134 -6.42 -8.28 4.55
CA ALA A 134 -6.63 -7.43 5.74
C ALA A 134 -7.44 -6.14 5.45
N GLY A 135 -7.46 -5.65 4.21
CA GLY A 135 -8.28 -4.52 3.76
C GLY A 135 -9.78 -4.83 3.73
N ALA A 136 -10.15 -6.11 3.63
CA ALA A 136 -11.55 -6.55 3.63
C ALA A 136 -12.34 -6.04 4.85
N ARG A 137 -11.70 -5.94 6.02
CA ARG A 137 -12.36 -5.47 7.25
C ARG A 137 -12.87 -4.04 7.12
N SER A 138 -12.06 -3.12 6.62
CA SER A 138 -12.47 -1.73 6.41
C SER A 138 -13.35 -1.55 5.16
N ALA A 139 -13.22 -2.42 4.16
CA ALA A 139 -14.13 -2.45 3.01
C ALA A 139 -15.56 -2.84 3.42
N ILE A 140 -15.71 -3.87 4.25
CA ILE A 140 -17.00 -4.27 4.83
C ILE A 140 -17.58 -3.15 5.72
N ALA A 141 -16.75 -2.54 6.55
CA ALA A 141 -17.16 -1.43 7.40
C ALA A 141 -17.63 -0.23 6.55
N LEU A 142 -16.94 0.09 5.44
CA LEU A 142 -17.36 1.14 4.50
C LEU A 142 -18.71 0.82 3.88
N ALA A 143 -18.91 -0.39 3.39
CA ALA A 143 -20.19 -0.81 2.79
C ALA A 143 -21.36 -0.77 3.80
N ARG A 144 -21.08 -1.07 5.07
CA ARG A 144 -22.08 -1.03 6.14
C ARG A 144 -22.43 0.39 6.57
N ARG A 145 -21.40 1.25 6.79
CA ARG A 145 -21.57 2.61 7.35
C ARG A 145 -21.92 3.66 6.30
N HIS A 146 -21.41 3.48 5.10
CA HIS A 146 -21.53 4.41 3.97
C HIS A 146 -22.04 3.68 2.72
N SER A 147 -23.13 2.91 2.85
CA SER A 147 -23.69 2.08 1.76
C SER A 147 -23.97 2.86 0.49
N GLN A 148 -24.36 4.14 0.62
CA GLN A 148 -24.60 5.03 -0.51
C GLN A 148 -23.33 5.34 -1.32
N ARG A 149 -22.12 5.12 -0.75
CA ARG A 149 -20.83 5.35 -1.41
C ARG A 149 -20.29 4.11 -2.14
N VAL A 150 -20.96 2.96 -1.98
CA VAL A 150 -20.52 1.66 -2.50
C VAL A 150 -21.48 1.18 -3.59
N SER A 151 -21.00 1.07 -4.83
CA SER A 151 -21.78 0.54 -5.95
C SER A 151 -21.72 -0.99 -6.02
N ALA A 152 -20.58 -1.57 -5.65
CA ALA A 152 -20.36 -3.00 -5.49
C ALA A 152 -19.23 -3.24 -4.47
N LEU A 153 -19.24 -4.39 -3.79
CA LEU A 153 -18.19 -4.81 -2.87
C LEU A 153 -17.60 -6.13 -3.35
N ILE A 154 -16.28 -6.16 -3.51
CA ILE A 154 -15.49 -7.34 -3.90
C ILE A 154 -14.48 -7.60 -2.79
N LEU A 155 -14.39 -8.84 -2.32
CA LEU A 155 -13.44 -9.27 -1.29
C LEU A 155 -12.55 -10.38 -1.83
N ILE A 156 -11.24 -10.25 -1.66
CA ILE A 156 -10.22 -11.19 -2.14
C ILE A 156 -9.13 -11.43 -1.08
#